data_2e936034379c558642dbb7df54d3a893
#
_entry.id   2e936034379c558642dbb7df54d3a893
#
_cell.length_a   1.000
_cell.length_b   1.000
_cell.length_c   1.000
_cell.angle_alpha   90.00
_cell.angle_beta   90.00
_cell.angle_gamma   90.00
#
_symmetry.space_group_name_H-M   'P 1'
#
loop_
_entity.id
_entity.type
_entity.pdbx_description
1 polymer ?
#
loop_
_entity_poly.entity_id
_entity_poly.type
_entity_poly.pdbx_seq_one_letter_code
_entity_poly.pdbx_strand_id
1 'polypeptide(L)'
;SNQVNLRVGPDLRYPIEWTYQRRDLPVQIIDEHQLWRRIRDPEGTEGWVQRPLLTSRRSFVVPAGADRVLRRRPEEGAAEVARLRPGVVGRLRKCEAGNPWCEVQAGDYRGWLKRGEIWGVAPDEAVN
;
A
#
# COMPACT_ATOMS: atom_id res chain seq x y z
N SER A 1 17.16 0.90 -6.56
CA SER A 1 16.57 1.55 -7.72
C SER A 1 15.17 2.05 -7.40
N ASN A 2 14.82 3.22 -7.93
CA ASN A 2 13.46 3.79 -7.77
C ASN A 2 12.54 3.37 -8.91
N GLN A 3 13.03 2.54 -9.84
CA GLN A 3 12.24 2.06 -10.96
C GLN A 3 11.99 0.56 -10.82
N VAL A 4 10.76 0.16 -11.02
CA VAL A 4 10.35 -1.24 -11.03
C VAL A 4 9.57 -1.51 -12.29
N ASN A 5 10.05 -2.46 -13.09
CA ASN A 5 9.42 -2.86 -14.33
C ASN A 5 8.39 -3.96 -14.09
N LEU A 6 7.16 -3.72 -14.52
CA LEU A 6 6.08 -4.69 -14.53
C LEU A 6 6.04 -5.37 -15.89
N ARG A 7 6.17 -6.68 -15.92
CA ARG A 7 6.18 -7.46 -17.17
C ARG A 7 4.91 -8.28 -17.31
N VAL A 8 4.60 -8.65 -18.53
CA VAL A 8 3.39 -9.44 -18.81
C VAL A 8 3.54 -10.91 -18.42
N GLY A 9 4.75 -11.36 -18.13
CA GLY A 9 5.02 -12.72 -17.70
C GLY A 9 6.25 -12.82 -16.79
N PRO A 10 6.45 -13.96 -16.12
CA PRO A 10 7.46 -14.12 -15.08
C PRO A 10 8.85 -14.47 -15.64
N ASP A 11 9.39 -13.65 -16.51
CA ASP A 11 10.72 -13.81 -17.09
C ASP A 11 11.16 -12.50 -17.73
N LEU A 12 12.46 -12.26 -17.78
CA LEU A 12 13.03 -11.08 -18.42
C LEU A 12 12.75 -11.01 -19.93
N ARG A 13 12.36 -12.12 -20.54
CA ARG A 13 12.01 -12.18 -21.98
C ARG A 13 10.65 -11.58 -22.28
N TYR A 14 9.78 -11.47 -21.27
CA TYR A 14 8.45 -10.88 -21.47
C TYR A 14 8.55 -9.36 -21.55
N PRO A 15 7.71 -8.73 -22.38
CA PRO A 15 7.71 -7.28 -22.51
C PRO A 15 7.39 -6.56 -21.21
N ILE A 16 7.92 -5.36 -21.07
CA ILE A 16 7.57 -4.46 -19.99
C ILE A 16 6.25 -3.78 -20.36
N GLU A 17 5.25 -3.91 -19.49
CA GLU A 17 3.95 -3.29 -19.66
C GLU A 17 3.88 -1.92 -18.98
N TRP A 18 4.58 -1.77 -17.85
CA TRP A 18 4.55 -0.57 -17.04
C TRP A 18 5.83 -0.42 -16.25
N THR A 19 6.22 0.80 -15.93
CA THR A 19 7.35 1.08 -15.06
C THR A 19 6.88 1.96 -13.90
N TYR A 20 7.06 1.46 -12.67
CA TYR A 20 6.75 2.22 -11.47
C TYR A 20 7.95 3.08 -11.09
N GLN A 21 7.69 4.32 -10.71
CA GLN A 21 8.75 5.26 -10.32
C GLN A 21 8.60 5.78 -8.90
N ARG A 22 7.51 5.44 -8.21
CA ARG A 22 7.29 5.82 -6.82
C ARG A 22 7.84 4.76 -5.89
N ARG A 23 8.54 5.21 -4.85
CA ARG A 23 9.00 4.32 -3.78
C ARG A 23 7.83 4.02 -2.85
N ASP A 24 7.89 2.84 -2.25
CA ASP A 24 6.97 2.39 -1.22
C ASP A 24 5.50 2.32 -1.64
N LEU A 25 5.23 2.33 -2.95
CA LEU A 25 3.87 2.13 -3.43
C LEU A 25 3.40 0.74 -2.99
N PRO A 26 2.24 0.64 -2.32
CA PRO A 26 1.73 -0.66 -1.91
C PRO A 26 1.26 -1.46 -3.12
N VAL A 27 1.55 -2.76 -3.10
CA VAL A 27 1.03 -3.69 -4.11
C VAL A 27 0.56 -4.96 -3.40
N GLN A 28 -0.41 -5.64 -3.99
CA GLN A 28 -0.89 -6.92 -3.50
C GLN A 28 -0.21 -8.03 -4.29
N ILE A 29 0.40 -8.98 -3.61
CA ILE A 29 0.96 -10.17 -4.26
C ILE A 29 -0.18 -11.16 -4.46
N ILE A 30 -0.41 -11.55 -5.72
CA ILE A 30 -1.53 -12.42 -6.08
C ILE A 30 -1.08 -13.77 -6.64
N ASP A 31 0.21 -13.92 -7.00
CA ASP A 31 0.77 -15.19 -7.46
C ASP A 31 2.29 -15.17 -7.33
N GLU A 32 2.89 -16.35 -7.39
CA GLU A 32 4.33 -16.54 -7.27
C GLU A 32 4.81 -17.52 -8.32
N HIS A 33 5.96 -17.23 -8.93
CA HIS A 33 6.66 -18.13 -9.84
C HIS A 33 8.16 -17.94 -9.70
N GLN A 34 8.85 -18.86 -9.03
CA GLN A 34 10.29 -18.77 -8.77
C GLN A 34 10.64 -17.43 -8.08
N LEU A 35 11.51 -16.63 -8.68
CA LEU A 35 11.89 -15.32 -8.15
C LEU A 35 10.98 -14.20 -8.64
N TRP A 36 9.83 -14.55 -9.19
CA TRP A 36 8.86 -13.60 -9.70
C TRP A 36 7.60 -13.58 -8.84
N ARG A 37 6.99 -12.41 -8.73
CA ARG A 37 5.72 -12.22 -8.03
C ARG A 37 4.75 -11.52 -8.96
N ARG A 38 3.55 -12.07 -9.09
CA ARG A 38 2.47 -11.38 -9.77
C ARG A 38 1.83 -10.44 -8.78
N ILE A 39 1.74 -9.17 -9.14
CA ILE A 39 1.21 -8.15 -8.26
C ILE A 39 0.00 -7.47 -8.90
N ARG A 40 -0.82 -6.89 -8.03
CA ARG A 40 -1.90 -5.97 -8.41
C ARG A 40 -1.63 -4.66 -7.72
N ASP A 41 -1.64 -3.56 -8.50
CA ASP A 41 -1.45 -2.24 -7.94
C ASP A 41 -2.78 -1.61 -7.48
N PRO A 42 -2.74 -0.42 -6.84
CA PRO A 42 -3.97 0.22 -6.35
C PRO A 42 -5.00 0.55 -7.44
N GLU A 43 -4.58 0.66 -8.68
CA GLU A 43 -5.48 0.97 -9.80
C GLU A 43 -6.00 -0.28 -10.49
N GLY A 44 -5.59 -1.47 -10.02
CA GLY A 44 -6.03 -2.75 -10.56
C GLY A 44 -5.14 -3.31 -11.65
N THR A 45 -4.04 -2.64 -12.00
CA THR A 45 -3.09 -3.16 -12.99
C THR A 45 -2.36 -4.36 -12.41
N GLU A 46 -2.27 -5.45 -13.18
CA GLU A 46 -1.62 -6.69 -12.75
C GLU A 46 -0.46 -7.03 -13.68
N GLY A 47 0.57 -7.64 -13.10
CA GLY A 47 1.72 -8.11 -13.86
C GLY A 47 2.80 -8.66 -12.96
N TRP A 48 3.94 -8.98 -13.53
CA TRP A 48 5.02 -9.68 -12.86
C TRP A 48 6.20 -8.78 -12.58
N VAL A 49 6.70 -8.83 -11.34
CA VAL A 49 7.90 -8.13 -10.91
C VAL A 49 8.87 -9.10 -10.27
N GLN A 50 10.16 -8.76 -10.28
CA GLN A 50 11.17 -9.55 -9.60
C GLN A 50 11.02 -9.39 -8.10
N ARG A 51 11.04 -10.51 -7.36
CA ARG A 51 10.88 -10.51 -5.90
C ARG A 51 11.82 -9.56 -5.17
N PRO A 52 13.12 -9.46 -5.50
CA PRO A 52 14.03 -8.55 -4.78
C PRO A 52 13.67 -7.07 -4.87
N LEU A 53 12.79 -6.68 -5.79
CA LEU A 53 12.33 -5.30 -5.92
C LEU A 53 11.19 -4.96 -4.96
N LEU A 54 10.65 -5.96 -4.28
CA LEU A 54 9.60 -5.80 -3.28
C LEU A 54 10.20 -5.77 -1.88
N THR A 55 9.56 -5.03 -0.99
CA THR A 55 9.92 -5.00 0.43
C THR A 55 8.79 -5.57 1.26
N SER A 56 9.14 -6.16 2.42
CA SER A 56 8.14 -6.61 3.38
C SER A 56 7.55 -5.47 4.20
N ARG A 57 8.14 -4.27 4.11
CA ARG A 57 7.60 -3.10 4.79
C ARG A 57 6.25 -2.72 4.18
N ARG A 58 5.24 -2.69 5.03
CA ARG A 58 3.87 -2.46 4.57
C ARG A 58 3.57 -0.98 4.44
N SER A 59 2.89 -0.63 3.38
CA SER A 59 2.51 0.74 3.09
C SER A 59 1.04 0.80 2.69
N PHE A 60 0.51 2.01 2.67
CA PHE A 60 -0.83 2.30 2.17
C PHE A 60 -0.80 3.47 1.20
N VAL A 61 -1.85 3.60 0.44
CA VAL A 61 -2.09 4.79 -0.38
C VAL A 61 -3.53 5.25 -0.14
N VAL A 62 -3.71 6.57 -0.11
CA VAL A 62 -5.05 7.16 -0.04
C VAL A 62 -5.67 7.06 -1.44
N PRO A 63 -6.79 6.34 -1.60
CA PRO A 63 -7.42 6.18 -2.91
C PRO A 63 -8.03 7.48 -3.41
N ALA A 64 -8.39 7.50 -4.69
CA ALA A 64 -9.08 8.62 -5.31
C ALA A 64 -10.37 8.94 -4.55
N GLY A 65 -10.75 10.21 -4.54
CA GLY A 65 -11.94 10.68 -3.87
C GLY A 65 -11.63 11.76 -2.84
N ALA A 66 -12.26 11.64 -1.67
CA ALA A 66 -12.10 12.64 -0.62
C ALA A 66 -10.77 12.49 0.13
N ASP A 67 -10.32 13.60 0.73
CA ASP A 67 -9.21 13.57 1.68
C ASP A 67 -9.57 12.63 2.84
N ARG A 68 -8.53 12.11 3.50
CA ARG A 68 -8.69 11.31 4.72
C ARG A 68 -8.16 12.07 5.92
N VAL A 69 -8.88 11.99 7.01
CA VAL A 69 -8.49 12.65 8.25
C VAL A 69 -7.70 11.67 9.10
N LEU A 70 -6.42 11.96 9.29
CA LEU A 70 -5.57 11.21 10.21
C LEU A 70 -5.90 11.64 11.62
N ARG A 71 -6.33 10.70 12.46
CA ARG A 71 -6.82 11.00 13.79
C ARG A 71 -5.82 10.64 14.88
N ARG A 72 -5.88 11.35 15.98
CA ARG A 72 -4.98 11.14 17.12
C ARG A 72 -5.23 9.80 17.81
N ARG A 73 -6.48 9.33 17.81
CA ARG A 73 -6.89 8.09 18.45
C ARG A 73 -7.80 7.30 17.51
N PRO A 74 -7.91 5.98 17.70
CA PRO A 74 -8.77 5.13 16.87
C PRO A 74 -10.25 5.29 17.23
N GLU A 75 -10.75 6.50 17.09
CA GLU A 75 -12.13 6.86 17.41
C GLU A 75 -12.63 7.89 16.41
N GLU A 76 -13.87 7.73 15.97
CA GLU A 76 -14.52 8.78 15.20
C GLU A 76 -14.69 10.02 16.07
N GLY A 77 -14.43 11.19 15.50
CA GLY A 77 -14.48 12.42 16.25
C GLY A 77 -13.23 12.74 17.07
N ALA A 78 -12.24 11.84 17.11
CA ALA A 78 -10.95 12.16 17.71
C ALA A 78 -10.27 13.33 16.99
N ALA A 79 -9.40 14.02 17.68
CA ALA A 79 -8.72 15.20 17.15
C ALA A 79 -8.00 14.89 15.85
N GLU A 80 -8.06 15.82 14.91
CA GLU A 80 -7.36 15.76 13.63
C GLU A 80 -5.86 16.00 13.84
N VAL A 81 -5.03 15.10 13.31
CA VAL A 81 -3.58 15.27 13.27
C VAL A 81 -3.17 15.91 11.95
N ALA A 82 -3.75 15.41 10.86
CA ALA A 82 -3.44 15.88 9.51
C ALA A 82 -4.55 15.46 8.55
N ARG A 83 -4.59 16.10 7.39
CA ARG A 83 -5.43 15.69 6.27
C ARG A 83 -4.56 15.13 5.18
N LEU A 84 -4.92 13.94 4.70
CA LEU A 84 -4.18 13.23 3.67
C LEU A 84 -4.96 13.28 2.37
N ARG A 85 -4.35 13.85 1.34
CA ARG A 85 -4.96 13.93 0.02
C ARG A 85 -4.88 12.59 -0.70
N PRO A 86 -5.78 12.34 -1.68
CA PRO A 86 -5.64 11.19 -2.56
C PRO A 86 -4.24 11.09 -3.16
N GLY A 87 -3.70 9.88 -3.22
CA GLY A 87 -2.36 9.63 -3.72
C GLY A 87 -1.25 9.70 -2.68
N VAL A 88 -1.54 10.17 -1.47
CA VAL A 88 -0.56 10.13 -0.38
C VAL A 88 -0.24 8.69 -0.04
N VAL A 89 1.05 8.37 0.00
CA VAL A 89 1.57 7.07 0.41
C VAL A 89 2.16 7.21 1.81
N GLY A 90 1.80 6.28 2.69
CA GLY A 90 2.34 6.23 4.04
C GLY A 90 2.63 4.81 4.46
N ARG A 91 3.07 4.66 5.70
CA ARG A 91 3.45 3.37 6.27
C ARG A 91 2.35 2.84 7.17
N LEU A 92 2.02 1.56 7.00
CA LEU A 92 1.21 0.82 7.97
C LEU A 92 2.11 0.42 9.13
N ARG A 93 1.80 0.89 10.32
CA ARG A 93 2.60 0.56 11.49
C ARG A 93 2.02 -0.62 12.25
N LYS A 94 0.72 -0.60 12.49
CA LYS A 94 0.06 -1.69 13.19
C LYS A 94 -1.42 -1.75 12.84
N CYS A 95 -1.85 -2.92 12.42
CA CYS A 95 -3.26 -3.22 12.22
C CYS A 95 -3.55 -4.53 12.97
N GLU A 96 -4.34 -4.47 14.03
CA GLU A 96 -4.71 -5.67 14.76
C GLU A 96 -5.83 -6.40 14.02
N ALA A 97 -5.76 -7.73 14.00
CA ALA A 97 -6.79 -8.53 13.37
C ALA A 97 -8.16 -8.21 13.98
N GLY A 98 -9.16 -8.01 13.13
CA GLY A 98 -10.52 -7.68 13.57
C GLY A 98 -10.72 -6.24 14.01
N ASN A 99 -9.69 -5.43 14.09
CA ASN A 99 -9.81 -4.01 14.44
C ASN A 99 -10.02 -3.19 13.17
N PRO A 100 -11.06 -2.35 13.10
CA PRO A 100 -11.29 -1.51 11.92
C PRO A 100 -10.26 -0.40 11.73
N TRP A 101 -9.46 -0.10 12.74
CA TRP A 101 -8.47 0.97 12.70
C TRP A 101 -7.06 0.43 12.54
N CYS A 102 -6.22 1.19 11.82
CA CYS A 102 -4.78 0.95 11.71
C CYS A 102 -4.02 2.17 12.20
N GLU A 103 -2.94 1.92 12.93
CA GLU A 103 -1.96 2.97 13.20
C GLU A 103 -1.06 3.13 11.99
N VAL A 104 -0.93 4.35 11.52
CA VAL A 104 -0.19 4.65 10.29
C VAL A 104 0.73 5.85 10.50
N GLN A 105 1.64 6.03 9.56
CA GLN A 105 2.51 7.20 9.52
C GLN A 105 2.57 7.73 8.09
N ALA A 106 2.33 9.02 7.94
CA ALA A 106 2.46 9.73 6.66
C ALA A 106 3.42 10.90 6.89
N GLY A 107 4.61 10.83 6.27
CA GLY A 107 5.66 11.80 6.56
C GLY A 107 6.02 11.78 8.04
N ASP A 108 5.96 12.92 8.69
CA ASP A 108 6.26 13.08 10.12
C ASP A 108 5.04 12.86 11.02
N TYR A 109 3.89 12.57 10.44
CA TYR A 109 2.64 12.48 11.20
C TYR A 109 2.27 11.04 11.48
N ARG A 110 1.97 10.75 12.73
CA ARG A 110 1.42 9.45 13.14
C ARG A 110 -0.02 9.63 13.58
N GLY A 111 -0.82 8.63 13.30
CA GLY A 111 -2.21 8.63 13.74
C GLY A 111 -2.95 7.41 13.27
N TRP A 112 -4.25 7.53 13.22
CA TRP A 112 -5.14 6.40 12.98
C TRP A 112 -6.05 6.67 11.79
N LEU A 113 -6.18 5.67 10.93
CA LEU A 113 -7.13 5.63 9.81
C LEU A 113 -7.89 4.31 9.86
N LYS A 114 -9.10 4.31 9.35
CA LYS A 114 -9.85 3.06 9.18
C LYS A 114 -9.33 2.32 7.96
N ARG A 115 -9.40 0.98 8.03
CA ARG A 115 -8.99 0.11 6.90
C ARG A 115 -9.71 0.47 5.61
N GLY A 116 -11.01 0.80 5.68
CA GLY A 116 -11.80 1.16 4.51
C GLY A 116 -11.47 2.52 3.91
N GLU A 117 -10.65 3.33 4.58
CA GLU A 117 -10.24 4.64 4.11
C GLU A 117 -8.96 4.60 3.27
N ILE A 118 -8.28 3.47 3.24
CA ILE A 118 -6.96 3.32 2.60
C ILE A 118 -6.93 2.06 1.74
N TRP A 119 -5.97 2.01 0.82
CA TRP A 119 -5.65 0.82 0.06
C TRP A 119 -4.29 0.29 0.50
N GLY A 120 -4.17 -1.00 0.76
CA GLY A 120 -2.91 -1.64 1.13
C GLY A 120 -3.03 -2.67 2.25
N VAL A 121 -4.22 -2.86 2.80
CA VAL A 121 -4.46 -3.83 3.88
C VAL A 121 -5.82 -4.49 3.67
N ALA A 122 -5.87 -5.82 3.89
CA ALA A 122 -7.12 -6.56 3.80
C ALA A 122 -7.99 -6.30 5.04
N PRO A 123 -9.33 -6.53 4.95
CA PRO A 123 -10.27 -6.19 6.03
C PRO A 123 -9.93 -6.77 7.40
N ASP A 124 -9.36 -7.97 7.45
CA ASP A 124 -9.06 -8.63 8.73
C ASP A 124 -7.57 -8.89 8.94
N GLU A 125 -6.75 -8.36 8.07
CA GLU A 125 -5.31 -8.65 8.08
C GLU A 125 -4.62 -8.00 9.28
N ALA A 126 -3.74 -8.75 9.95
CA ALA A 126 -2.86 -8.21 10.97
C ALA A 126 -1.57 -7.69 10.32
N VAL A 127 -1.16 -6.51 10.71
CA VAL A 127 0.13 -5.92 10.32
C VAL A 127 0.83 -5.45 11.58
N ASN A 128 2.08 -5.82 11.73
CA ASN A 128 2.88 -5.46 12.91
C ASN A 128 4.12 -4.67 12.51
#